data_9805bafc0f4995f3bbbe8792f65d8bd3
#
_entry.id   9805bafc0f4995f3bbbe8792f65d8bd3
#
_cell.length_a   1.000
_cell.length_b   1.000
_cell.length_c   1.000
_cell.angle_alpha   90.00
_cell.angle_beta   90.00
_cell.angle_gamma   90.00
#
_symmetry.space_group_name_H-M   'P 1'
#
loop_
_entity.id
_entity.type
_entity.pdbx_description
1 polymer ?
#
loop_
_entity_poly.entity_id
_entity_poly.type
_entity_poly.pdbx_seq_one_letter_code
_entity_poly.pdbx_strand_id
1 'polypeptide(L)'
;MLDHLPERDRPQVKRRLRKAWRETDHERALSELRALAVELDRSHPGAAASLREGLEETLTLTRLGIRGSLKRTLESTNPCESMIECVRRSARNVKRWSSGEMCLRWTAAGMLEAERQFRRIIGYRDLAKLANAVERDIAQTITPTPTEEAVRLVTA
;
A
#
# COMPACT_ATOMS: atom_id res chain seq x y z
N MET A 1 -13.43 4.21 -2.33
CA MET A 1 -13.55 4.95 -3.59
C MET A 1 -14.66 4.42 -4.52
N LEU A 2 -14.63 3.14 -4.98
CA LEU A 2 -15.67 2.62 -5.89
C LEU A 2 -17.08 2.63 -5.31
N ASP A 3 -17.22 2.57 -3.99
CA ASP A 3 -18.53 2.60 -3.32
C ASP A 3 -19.24 3.96 -3.40
N HIS A 4 -18.46 5.02 -3.70
CA HIS A 4 -18.98 6.36 -3.97
C HIS A 4 -19.47 6.54 -5.42
N LEU A 5 -19.42 5.48 -6.24
CA LEU A 5 -19.83 5.51 -7.65
C LEU A 5 -21.09 4.67 -7.88
N PRO A 6 -22.00 5.13 -8.76
CA PRO A 6 -23.09 4.31 -9.26
C PRO A 6 -22.55 3.03 -9.92
N GLU A 7 -23.28 1.93 -9.83
CA GLU A 7 -22.86 0.63 -10.37
C GLU A 7 -22.47 0.69 -11.85
N ARG A 8 -23.22 1.47 -12.63
CA ARG A 8 -22.98 1.66 -14.08
C ARG A 8 -21.59 2.24 -14.39
N ASP A 9 -21.05 3.10 -13.52
CA ASP A 9 -19.80 3.84 -13.76
C ASP A 9 -18.57 3.09 -13.19
N ARG A 10 -18.79 2.19 -12.21
CA ARG A 10 -17.74 1.37 -11.57
C ARG A 10 -16.85 0.61 -12.55
N PRO A 11 -17.38 -0.09 -13.59
CA PRO A 11 -16.53 -0.86 -14.50
C PRO A 11 -15.55 0.00 -15.29
N GLN A 12 -15.99 1.17 -15.74
CA GLN A 12 -15.16 2.10 -16.49
C GLN A 12 -14.03 2.68 -15.62
N VAL A 13 -14.38 3.20 -14.44
CA VAL A 13 -13.41 3.75 -13.49
C VAL A 13 -12.42 2.68 -13.04
N LYS A 14 -12.90 1.49 -12.70
CA LYS A 14 -12.05 0.34 -12.32
C LYS A 14 -11.05 -0.04 -13.43
N ARG A 15 -11.44 0.02 -14.68
CA ARG A 15 -10.56 -0.25 -15.83
C ARG A 15 -9.47 0.82 -15.94
N ARG A 16 -9.80 2.10 -15.77
CA ARG A 16 -8.84 3.22 -15.80
C ARG A 16 -7.84 3.13 -14.64
N LEU A 17 -8.31 2.86 -13.43
CA LEU A 17 -7.44 2.62 -12.27
C LEU A 17 -6.47 1.49 -12.52
N ARG A 18 -6.97 0.34 -12.99
CA ARG A 18 -6.12 -0.82 -13.29
C ARG A 18 -5.09 -0.53 -14.38
N LYS A 19 -5.44 0.31 -15.37
CA LYS A 19 -4.50 0.73 -16.41
C LYS A 19 -3.37 1.55 -15.79
N ALA A 20 -3.69 2.57 -14.99
CA ALA A 20 -2.71 3.42 -14.34
C ALA A 20 -1.81 2.64 -13.37
N TRP A 21 -2.35 1.72 -12.57
CA TRP A 21 -1.54 0.87 -11.67
C TRP A 21 -0.63 -0.13 -12.38
N ARG A 22 -0.95 -0.51 -13.63
CA ARG A 22 -0.08 -1.36 -14.46
C ARG A 22 1.02 -0.59 -15.17
N GLU A 23 0.92 0.73 -15.18
CA GLU A 23 1.95 1.57 -15.79
C GLU A 23 3.29 1.36 -15.06
N THR A 24 4.37 1.37 -15.84
CA THR A 24 5.73 1.17 -15.30
C THR A 24 6.43 2.50 -15.00
N ASP A 25 5.95 3.57 -15.60
CA ASP A 25 6.42 4.93 -15.38
C ASP A 25 5.58 5.60 -14.29
N HIS A 26 6.23 6.03 -13.21
CA HIS A 26 5.57 6.63 -12.06
C HIS A 26 4.86 7.94 -12.42
N GLU A 27 5.51 8.82 -13.18
CA GLU A 27 4.96 10.13 -13.52
C GLU A 27 3.73 10.00 -14.43
N ARG A 28 3.77 9.05 -15.37
CA ARG A 28 2.61 8.74 -16.21
C ARG A 28 1.46 8.17 -15.42
N ALA A 29 1.72 7.22 -14.53
CA ALA A 29 0.71 6.65 -13.66
C ALA A 29 0.06 7.73 -12.78
N LEU A 30 0.86 8.58 -12.17
CA LEU A 30 0.44 9.68 -11.32
C LEU A 30 -0.42 10.69 -12.10
N SER A 31 0.01 11.06 -13.30
CA SER A 31 -0.73 11.96 -14.20
C SER A 31 -2.10 11.39 -14.61
N GLU A 32 -2.15 10.08 -14.98
CA GLU A 32 -3.41 9.42 -15.33
C GLU A 32 -4.39 9.38 -14.13
N LEU A 33 -3.90 9.11 -12.92
CA LEU A 33 -4.75 9.10 -11.72
C LEU A 33 -5.21 10.50 -11.31
N ARG A 34 -4.35 11.51 -11.42
CA ARG A 34 -4.72 12.92 -11.18
C ARG A 34 -5.78 13.40 -12.16
N ALA A 35 -5.62 13.08 -13.44
CA ALA A 35 -6.61 13.40 -14.47
C ALA A 35 -7.96 12.73 -14.19
N LEU A 36 -7.96 11.46 -13.76
CA LEU A 36 -9.16 10.75 -13.35
C LEU A 36 -9.83 11.42 -12.13
N ALA A 37 -9.04 11.85 -11.14
CA ALA A 37 -9.58 12.54 -9.97
C ALA A 37 -10.25 13.87 -10.33
N VAL A 38 -9.65 14.66 -11.23
CA VAL A 38 -10.23 15.94 -11.73
C VAL A 38 -11.55 15.69 -12.49
N GLU A 39 -11.61 14.63 -13.29
CA GLU A 39 -12.84 14.27 -14.00
C GLU A 39 -13.96 13.86 -13.04
N LEU A 40 -13.61 13.06 -12.03
CA LEU A 40 -14.55 12.61 -11.00
C LEU A 40 -15.05 13.74 -10.10
N ASP A 41 -14.28 14.82 -9.88
CA ASP A 41 -14.72 15.97 -9.08
C ASP A 41 -16.02 16.58 -9.57
N ARG A 42 -16.24 16.58 -10.88
CA ARG A 42 -17.41 17.19 -11.50
C ARG A 42 -18.68 16.35 -11.28
N SER A 43 -18.54 15.05 -11.21
CA SER A 43 -19.69 14.13 -11.17
C SER A 43 -19.81 13.37 -9.84
N HIS A 44 -18.69 13.05 -9.20
CA HIS A 44 -18.62 12.19 -8.01
C HIS A 44 -17.51 12.67 -7.04
N PRO A 45 -17.69 13.83 -6.39
CA PRO A 45 -16.64 14.45 -5.55
C PRO A 45 -16.15 13.55 -4.41
N GLY A 46 -17.04 12.72 -3.82
CA GLY A 46 -16.65 11.74 -2.79
C GLY A 46 -15.70 10.66 -3.33
N ALA A 47 -15.88 10.21 -4.57
CA ALA A 47 -14.97 9.26 -5.22
C ALA A 47 -13.62 9.91 -5.54
N ALA A 48 -13.64 11.17 -5.98
CA ALA A 48 -12.42 11.95 -6.26
C ALA A 48 -11.60 12.19 -4.99
N ALA A 49 -12.24 12.57 -3.89
CA ALA A 49 -11.60 12.77 -2.59
C ALA A 49 -10.94 11.46 -2.11
N SER A 50 -11.69 10.35 -2.14
CA SER A 50 -11.16 9.02 -1.77
C SER A 50 -10.03 8.53 -2.69
N LEU A 51 -10.00 8.97 -3.95
CA LEU A 51 -8.88 8.66 -4.85
C LEU A 51 -7.63 9.46 -4.48
N ARG A 52 -7.77 10.73 -4.12
CA ARG A 52 -6.65 11.58 -3.74
C ARG A 52 -6.02 11.19 -2.42
N GLU A 53 -6.81 10.72 -1.46
CA GLU A 53 -6.36 10.35 -0.11
C GLU A 53 -5.23 9.31 -0.11
N GLY A 54 -5.16 8.41 -1.06
CA GLY A 54 -4.11 7.40 -1.10
C GLY A 54 -3.42 7.30 -2.46
N LEU A 55 -3.46 8.37 -3.27
CA LEU A 55 -3.04 8.32 -4.65
C LEU A 55 -1.54 8.01 -4.81
N GLU A 56 -0.69 8.71 -4.07
CA GLU A 56 0.77 8.55 -4.15
C GLU A 56 1.22 7.25 -3.50
N GLU A 57 0.59 6.87 -2.39
CA GLU A 57 0.87 5.62 -1.67
C GLU A 57 0.61 4.39 -2.54
N THR A 58 -0.46 4.41 -3.35
CA THR A 58 -0.78 3.29 -4.26
C THR A 58 0.26 3.10 -5.36
N LEU A 59 1.09 4.11 -5.65
CA LEU A 59 2.15 4.07 -6.65
C LEU A 59 3.55 3.83 -6.05
N THR A 60 3.67 3.64 -4.75
CA THR A 60 4.96 3.48 -4.06
C THR A 60 5.84 2.40 -4.69
N LEU A 61 5.30 1.22 -5.02
CA LEU A 61 6.09 0.16 -5.66
C LEU A 61 6.58 0.54 -7.05
N THR A 62 5.78 1.32 -7.80
CA THR A 62 6.16 1.83 -9.12
C THR A 62 7.24 2.90 -8.98
N ARG A 63 7.12 3.79 -8.01
CA ARG A 63 8.11 4.81 -7.66
C ARG A 63 9.44 4.19 -7.25
N LEU A 64 9.43 3.13 -6.45
CA LEU A 64 10.61 2.37 -6.07
C LEU A 64 11.18 1.48 -7.21
N GLY A 65 10.57 1.49 -8.38
CA GLY A 65 11.03 0.73 -9.54
C GLY A 65 10.83 -0.78 -9.43
N ILE A 66 9.97 -1.24 -8.51
CA ILE A 66 9.67 -2.66 -8.31
C ILE A 66 8.69 -3.13 -9.39
N ARG A 67 9.02 -4.24 -10.04
CA ARG A 67 8.29 -4.79 -11.19
C ARG A 67 8.08 -6.30 -11.08
N GLY A 68 7.34 -6.85 -12.03
CA GLY A 68 7.21 -8.31 -12.21
C GLY A 68 6.46 -9.02 -11.09
N SER A 69 6.97 -10.17 -10.68
CA SER A 69 6.31 -11.06 -9.72
C SER A 69 6.31 -10.50 -8.30
N LEU A 70 7.39 -9.82 -7.89
CA LEU A 70 7.46 -9.20 -6.57
C LEU A 70 6.42 -8.09 -6.43
N LYS A 71 6.28 -7.19 -7.44
CA LYS A 71 5.24 -6.16 -7.43
C LYS A 71 3.87 -6.77 -7.25
N ARG A 72 3.50 -7.78 -8.03
CA ARG A 72 2.20 -8.47 -7.91
C ARG A 72 1.95 -9.09 -6.54
N THR A 73 2.98 -9.62 -5.89
CA THR A 73 2.87 -10.19 -4.55
C THR A 73 2.63 -9.10 -3.51
N LEU A 74 3.35 -7.99 -3.60
CA LEU A 74 3.25 -6.87 -2.64
C LEU A 74 2.00 -6.00 -2.85
N GLU A 75 1.40 -6.02 -4.03
CA GLU A 75 0.11 -5.37 -4.32
C GLU A 75 -1.10 -6.17 -3.79
N SER A 76 -0.86 -7.36 -3.22
CA SER A 76 -1.90 -8.24 -2.70
C SER A 76 -1.89 -8.27 -1.18
N THR A 77 -3.07 -8.20 -0.56
CA THR A 77 -3.27 -8.38 0.89
C THR A 77 -3.32 -9.85 1.30
N ASN A 78 -3.33 -10.78 0.34
CA ASN A 78 -3.45 -12.23 0.60
C ASN A 78 -2.49 -12.79 1.66
N PRO A 79 -1.19 -12.39 1.71
CA PRO A 79 -0.29 -12.88 2.75
C PRO A 79 -0.73 -12.43 4.16
N CYS A 80 -1.19 -11.19 4.30
CA CYS A 80 -1.69 -10.64 5.55
C CYS A 80 -3.01 -11.33 5.96
N GLU A 81 -3.91 -11.51 5.00
CA GLU A 81 -5.20 -12.20 5.22
C GLU A 81 -4.98 -13.64 5.65
N SER A 82 -4.05 -14.37 5.02
CA SER A 82 -3.68 -15.73 5.40
C SER A 82 -3.10 -15.79 6.81
N MET A 83 -2.28 -14.83 7.20
CA MET A 83 -1.73 -14.73 8.56
C MET A 83 -2.84 -14.46 9.57
N ILE A 84 -3.72 -13.52 9.31
CA ILE A 84 -4.86 -13.19 10.17
C ILE A 84 -5.79 -14.39 10.32
N GLU A 85 -6.05 -15.14 9.25
CA GLU A 85 -6.85 -16.36 9.28
C GLU A 85 -6.21 -17.43 10.16
N CYS A 86 -4.89 -17.59 10.12
CA CYS A 86 -4.15 -18.49 10.99
C CYS A 86 -4.30 -18.09 12.46
N VAL A 87 -4.17 -16.80 12.79
CA VAL A 87 -4.40 -16.27 14.14
C VAL A 87 -5.83 -16.54 14.61
N ARG A 88 -6.82 -16.24 13.77
CA ARG A 88 -8.23 -16.51 14.08
C ARG A 88 -8.49 -18.00 14.36
N ARG A 89 -7.89 -18.87 13.57
CA ARG A 89 -8.01 -20.33 13.74
C ARG A 89 -7.39 -20.78 15.07
N SER A 90 -6.22 -20.29 15.42
CA SER A 90 -5.54 -20.59 16.69
C SER A 90 -6.36 -20.12 17.89
N ALA A 91 -7.03 -18.99 17.79
CA ALA A 91 -7.85 -18.40 18.84
C ALA A 91 -9.32 -18.86 18.84
N ARG A 92 -9.74 -19.73 17.91
CA ARG A 92 -11.17 -20.11 17.70
C ARG A 92 -11.85 -20.67 18.96
N ASN A 93 -11.11 -21.36 19.80
CA ASN A 93 -11.66 -21.98 21.01
C ASN A 93 -11.71 -21.00 22.21
N VAL A 94 -11.16 -19.81 22.07
CA VAL A 94 -11.20 -18.76 23.11
C VAL A 94 -12.56 -18.07 23.06
N LYS A 95 -13.44 -18.43 23.99
CA LYS A 95 -14.80 -17.87 24.04
C LYS A 95 -14.88 -16.53 24.74
N ARG A 96 -13.90 -16.17 25.58
CA ARG A 96 -13.87 -14.92 26.34
C ARG A 96 -12.42 -14.44 26.51
N TRP A 97 -12.22 -13.18 26.19
CA TRP A 97 -10.96 -12.47 26.41
C TRP A 97 -11.00 -11.82 27.80
N SER A 98 -10.16 -12.25 28.70
CA SER A 98 -10.14 -11.74 30.09
C SER A 98 -9.30 -10.46 30.21
N SER A 99 -8.32 -10.25 29.33
CA SER A 99 -7.45 -9.09 29.31
C SER A 99 -6.84 -8.84 27.94
N GLY A 100 -6.34 -7.60 27.71
CA GLY A 100 -5.58 -7.27 26.50
C GLY A 100 -4.29 -8.09 26.39
N GLU A 101 -3.66 -8.43 27.51
CA GLU A 101 -2.47 -9.26 27.53
C GLU A 101 -2.76 -10.69 27.05
N MET A 102 -3.88 -11.26 27.44
CA MET A 102 -4.31 -12.55 26.94
C MET A 102 -4.52 -12.49 25.41
N CYS A 103 -5.15 -11.42 24.92
CA CYS A 103 -5.35 -11.24 23.48
C CYS A 103 -4.00 -11.17 22.76
N LEU A 104 -3.05 -10.40 23.28
CA LEU A 104 -1.71 -10.27 22.70
C LEU A 104 -0.97 -11.60 22.65
N ARG A 105 -0.99 -12.38 23.73
CA ARG A 105 -0.35 -13.72 23.79
C ARG A 105 -0.93 -14.69 22.77
N TRP A 106 -2.24 -14.74 22.63
CA TRP A 106 -2.89 -15.60 21.64
C TRP A 106 -2.61 -15.15 20.21
N THR A 107 -2.59 -13.84 19.97
CA THR A 107 -2.22 -13.29 18.67
C THR A 107 -0.78 -13.64 18.33
N ALA A 108 0.16 -13.46 19.25
CA ALA A 108 1.57 -13.79 19.05
C ALA A 108 1.74 -15.29 18.77
N ALA A 109 1.08 -16.17 19.54
CA ALA A 109 1.12 -17.62 19.31
C ALA A 109 0.58 -17.99 17.92
N GLY A 110 -0.53 -17.37 17.50
CA GLY A 110 -1.10 -17.56 16.17
C GLY A 110 -0.20 -17.05 15.04
N MET A 111 0.53 -15.95 15.25
CA MET A 111 1.51 -15.44 14.28
C MET A 111 2.72 -16.35 14.16
N LEU A 112 3.26 -16.87 15.27
CA LEU A 112 4.36 -17.84 15.25
C LEU A 112 3.96 -19.14 14.58
N GLU A 113 2.71 -19.60 14.76
CA GLU A 113 2.20 -20.76 14.03
C GLU A 113 2.02 -20.47 12.53
N ALA A 114 1.58 -19.27 12.17
CA ALA A 114 1.51 -18.85 10.77
C ALA A 114 2.89 -18.81 10.12
N GLU A 115 3.92 -18.32 10.84
CA GLU A 115 5.31 -18.23 10.36
C GLU A 115 5.84 -19.61 9.93
N ARG A 116 5.53 -20.66 10.65
CA ARG A 116 5.91 -22.04 10.30
C ARG A 116 5.37 -22.50 8.94
N GLN A 117 4.24 -21.93 8.51
CA GLN A 117 3.57 -22.25 7.26
C GLN A 117 3.95 -21.31 6.12
N PHE A 118 4.72 -20.26 6.39
CA PHE A 118 5.12 -19.29 5.38
C PHE A 118 6.02 -19.93 4.33
N ARG A 119 5.67 -19.68 3.10
CA ARG A 119 6.49 -20.02 1.93
C ARG A 119 7.25 -18.79 1.47
N ARG A 120 8.34 -19.00 0.76
CA ARG A 120 9.03 -17.90 0.07
C ARG A 120 8.07 -17.17 -0.84
N ILE A 121 8.04 -15.84 -0.74
CA ILE A 121 7.18 -15.01 -1.59
C ILE A 121 7.61 -15.14 -3.06
N ILE A 122 6.63 -15.04 -3.95
CA ILE A 122 6.92 -15.03 -5.39
C ILE A 122 7.65 -13.74 -5.71
N GLY A 123 8.84 -13.86 -6.34
CA GLY A 123 9.70 -12.72 -6.62
C GLY A 123 10.73 -12.42 -5.50
N TYR A 124 10.92 -13.32 -4.54
CA TYR A 124 11.86 -13.13 -3.42
C TYR A 124 13.30 -12.76 -3.86
N ARG A 125 13.72 -13.13 -5.07
CA ARG A 125 15.04 -12.77 -5.63
C ARG A 125 15.21 -11.27 -5.82
N ASP A 126 14.13 -10.53 -5.96
CA ASP A 126 14.15 -9.08 -6.13
C ASP A 126 14.02 -8.31 -4.79
N LEU A 127 13.96 -9.01 -3.64
CA LEU A 127 13.89 -8.37 -2.32
C LEU A 127 15.11 -7.48 -2.03
N ALA A 128 16.31 -7.89 -2.45
CA ALA A 128 17.50 -7.06 -2.29
C ALA A 128 17.38 -5.73 -3.05
N LYS A 129 16.76 -5.75 -4.24
CA LYS A 129 16.46 -4.53 -5.00
C LYS A 129 15.47 -3.62 -4.28
N LEU A 130 14.44 -4.22 -3.67
CA LEU A 130 13.48 -3.48 -2.86
C LEU A 130 14.16 -2.84 -1.65
N ALA A 131 14.96 -3.58 -0.88
CA ALA A 131 15.68 -3.05 0.28
C ALA A 131 16.55 -1.85 -0.12
N ASN A 132 17.38 -1.99 -1.14
CA ASN A 132 18.23 -0.90 -1.65
C ASN A 132 17.40 0.30 -2.17
N ALA A 133 16.21 0.06 -2.74
CA ALA A 133 15.35 1.13 -3.21
C ALA A 133 14.73 1.91 -2.03
N VAL A 134 14.28 1.20 -1.00
CA VAL A 134 13.75 1.80 0.24
C VAL A 134 14.83 2.60 0.98
N GLU A 135 16.05 2.06 1.13
CA GLU A 135 17.16 2.78 1.77
C GLU A 135 17.49 4.09 1.04
N ARG A 136 17.53 4.07 -0.29
CA ARG A 136 17.73 5.29 -1.10
C ARG A 136 16.59 6.29 -0.94
N ASP A 137 15.36 5.83 -0.92
CA ASP A 137 14.17 6.67 -0.75
C ASP A 137 14.17 7.36 0.61
N ILE A 138 14.50 6.62 1.68
CA ILE A 138 14.64 7.15 3.03
C ILE A 138 15.76 8.19 3.08
N ALA A 139 16.93 7.89 2.51
CA ALA A 139 18.05 8.82 2.49
C ALA A 139 17.69 10.14 1.77
N GLN A 140 16.94 10.08 0.69
CA GLN A 140 16.47 11.28 -0.04
C GLN A 140 15.44 12.08 0.76
N THR A 141 14.59 11.41 1.53
CA THR A 141 13.54 12.06 2.35
C THR A 141 14.13 12.71 3.60
N ILE A 142 15.20 12.15 4.19
CA ILE A 142 15.85 12.66 5.41
C ILE A 142 16.84 13.79 5.09
N THR A 143 17.37 13.87 3.85
CA THR A 143 18.27 14.96 3.45
C THR A 143 17.43 16.22 3.24
N PRO A 144 17.53 17.27 4.10
CA PRO A 144 16.74 18.49 3.93
C PRO A 144 17.10 19.12 2.58
N THR A 145 16.07 19.53 1.84
CA THR A 145 16.25 20.24 0.58
C THR A 145 17.09 21.51 0.86
N PRO A 146 18.09 21.87 0.05
CA PRO A 146 18.94 23.05 0.28
C PRO A 146 18.18 24.36 0.50
N THR A 147 16.92 24.41 0.08
CA THR A 147 16.03 25.58 0.24
C THR A 147 15.62 25.81 1.71
N GLU A 148 15.53 24.78 2.55
CA GLU A 148 15.16 24.93 3.97
C GLU A 148 16.34 25.42 4.82
N GLU A 149 17.57 25.05 4.46
CA GLU A 149 18.77 25.58 5.10
C GLU A 149 18.99 27.07 4.80
N ALA A 150 18.70 27.51 3.59
CA ALA A 150 18.80 28.91 3.21
C ALA A 150 17.80 29.82 3.95
N VAL A 151 16.59 29.31 4.23
CA VAL A 151 15.56 30.05 4.99
C VAL A 151 15.91 30.18 6.48
N ARG A 152 16.55 29.19 7.07
CA ARG A 152 16.99 29.25 8.48
C ARG A 152 18.14 30.24 8.71
N LEU A 153 19.00 30.43 7.73
CA LEU A 153 20.13 31.37 7.80
C LEU A 153 19.71 32.84 7.60
N VAL A 154 18.54 33.10 7.02
CA VAL A 154 18.04 34.46 6.78
C VAL A 154 17.16 34.96 7.96
N THR A 155 16.70 34.06 8.83
CA THR A 155 15.84 34.39 9.99
C THR A 155 16.58 34.35 11.36
N ALA A 156 17.89 34.18 11.36
CA ALA A 156 18.76 34.27 12.54
C ALA A 156 19.59 35.55 12.50
#